data_2d5c5229d55a68c089cc856f6b8085d4
#
_entry.id   2d5c5229d55a68c089cc856f6b8085d4
#
_cell.length_a   1.000
_cell.length_b   1.000
_cell.length_c   1.000
_cell.angle_alpha   90.00
_cell.angle_beta   90.00
_cell.angle_gamma   90.00
#
_symmetry.space_group_name_H-M   'P 1'
#
loop_
_entity.id
_entity.type
_entity.pdbx_description
1 polymer ?
#
loop_
_entity_poly.entity_id
_entity_poly.type
_entity_poly.pdbx_seq_one_letter_code
_entity_poly.pdbx_strand_id
1 'polypeptide(L)'
;MEFVGFTLRNNLFVAPMAGVTDRPFRQLCKRMGAGLAVSEMVTSNSLLYGSAKTLRRANHEGEVAPVSVQIAGADPKMMAEAARHNVDNGAQIIDINMGCPAKKVCNVMAGSALMQDEQLVGK
;
A
#
# COMPACT_ATOMS: atom_id res chain seq x y z
N MET A 1 18.19 -3.83 9.68
CA MET A 1 17.54 -4.94 8.96
C MET A 1 17.49 -4.62 7.48
N GLU A 2 17.90 -5.54 6.62
CA GLU A 2 17.77 -5.39 5.18
C GLU A 2 16.39 -5.86 4.72
N PHE A 3 15.71 -5.03 3.94
CA PHE A 3 14.37 -5.30 3.43
C PHE A 3 14.19 -4.67 2.05
N VAL A 4 13.96 -5.48 1.02
CA VAL A 4 13.79 -5.10 -0.40
C VAL A 4 14.79 -4.02 -0.88
N GLY A 5 16.05 -4.16 -0.50
CA GLY A 5 17.11 -3.24 -0.88
C GLY A 5 17.25 -2.00 0.01
N PHE A 6 16.49 -1.90 1.08
CA PHE A 6 16.59 -0.80 2.06
C PHE A 6 17.11 -1.30 3.40
N THR A 7 17.99 -0.53 4.04
CA THR A 7 18.41 -0.77 5.41
C THR A 7 17.46 -0.07 6.37
N LEU A 8 16.65 -0.85 7.08
CA LEU A 8 15.72 -0.36 8.08
C LEU A 8 16.35 -0.36 9.48
N ARG A 9 15.95 0.57 10.32
CA ARG A 9 16.46 0.69 11.72
C ARG A 9 16.12 -0.52 12.59
N ASN A 10 15.03 -1.24 12.26
CA ASN A 10 14.59 -2.45 12.95
C ASN A 10 13.53 -3.18 12.10
N ASN A 11 12.98 -4.27 12.64
CA ASN A 11 11.95 -5.11 12.00
C ASN A 11 10.52 -4.83 12.48
N LEU A 12 10.26 -3.67 13.07
CA LEU A 12 8.92 -3.27 13.49
C LEU A 12 8.22 -2.55 12.35
N PHE A 13 7.18 -3.16 11.80
CA PHE A 13 6.38 -2.62 10.70
C PHE A 13 5.00 -2.21 11.19
N VAL A 14 4.57 -1.01 10.84
CA VAL A 14 3.19 -0.58 11.05
C VAL A 14 2.35 -1.09 9.90
N ALA A 15 1.43 -2.01 10.21
CA ALA A 15 0.53 -2.59 9.23
C ALA A 15 -0.43 -1.55 8.64
N PRO A 16 -0.79 -1.67 7.36
CA PRO A 16 -1.81 -0.81 6.77
C PRO A 16 -3.18 -1.13 7.38
N MET A 17 -3.84 -0.11 7.91
CA MET A 17 -5.16 -0.21 8.55
C MET A 17 -6.04 0.92 8.03
N ALA A 18 -7.12 0.59 7.30
CA ALA A 18 -8.04 1.56 6.72
C ALA A 18 -8.65 2.47 7.81
N GLY A 19 -8.57 3.77 7.60
CA GLY A 19 -9.06 4.78 8.56
C GLY A 19 -8.12 5.02 9.75
N VAL A 20 -6.99 4.33 9.85
CA VAL A 20 -6.04 4.44 10.96
C VAL A 20 -4.66 4.88 10.50
N THR A 21 -4.06 4.18 9.54
CA THR A 21 -2.69 4.45 9.08
C THR A 21 -2.63 5.57 8.03
N ASP A 22 -3.20 6.71 8.37
CA ASP A 22 -3.04 7.93 7.59
C ASP A 22 -1.62 8.53 7.76
N ARG A 23 -1.31 9.56 6.99
CA ARG A 23 0.01 10.18 7.01
C ARG A 23 0.45 10.63 8.41
N PRO A 24 -0.35 11.37 9.19
CA PRO A 24 0.06 11.79 10.54
C PRO A 24 0.36 10.60 11.47
N PHE A 25 -0.45 9.56 11.41
CA PHE A 25 -0.26 8.36 12.21
C PHE A 25 1.03 7.62 11.82
N ARG A 26 1.29 7.44 10.52
CA ARG A 26 2.54 6.81 10.05
C ARG A 26 3.77 7.60 10.50
N GLN A 27 3.73 8.93 10.37
CA GLN A 27 4.82 9.80 10.82
C GLN A 27 5.05 9.69 12.32
N LEU A 28 3.98 9.62 13.11
CA LEU A 28 4.07 9.44 14.57
C LEU A 28 4.72 8.10 14.90
N CYS A 29 4.25 7.01 14.30
CA CYS A 29 4.81 5.67 14.53
C CYS A 29 6.31 5.60 14.17
N LYS A 30 6.71 6.22 13.07
CA LYS A 30 8.14 6.28 12.68
C LYS A 30 8.97 7.09 13.67
N ARG A 31 8.46 8.21 14.18
CA ARG A 31 9.11 8.96 15.27
C ARG A 31 9.23 8.13 16.55
N MET A 32 8.22 7.31 16.85
CA MET A 32 8.22 6.43 18.02
C MET A 32 9.08 5.17 17.86
N GLY A 33 9.65 4.95 16.69
CA GLY A 33 10.63 3.90 16.50
C GLY A 33 10.31 2.84 15.46
N ALA A 34 9.17 2.89 14.78
CA ALA A 34 8.86 1.94 13.72
C ALA A 34 9.90 2.00 12.59
N GLY A 35 10.35 0.83 12.13
CA GLY A 35 11.29 0.71 11.02
C GLY A 35 10.64 1.03 9.67
N LEU A 36 9.38 0.62 9.50
CA LEU A 36 8.59 0.88 8.30
C LEU A 36 7.14 1.17 8.68
N ALA A 37 6.47 2.01 7.90
CA ALA A 37 5.04 2.21 7.98
C ALA A 37 4.45 2.16 6.57
N VAL A 38 3.42 1.32 6.38
CA VAL A 38 2.77 1.11 5.09
C VAL A 38 1.50 1.96 5.02
N SER A 39 1.24 2.58 3.87
CA SER A 39 0.03 3.41 3.67
C SER A 39 -1.24 2.59 3.78
N GLU A 40 -2.36 3.27 4.01
CA GLU A 40 -3.67 2.67 3.75
C GLU A 40 -3.77 2.20 2.29
N MET A 41 -4.58 1.17 2.09
CA MET A 41 -4.86 0.60 0.78
C MET A 41 -5.39 1.64 -0.22
N VAL A 42 -4.69 1.83 -1.34
CA VAL A 42 -5.11 2.68 -2.48
C VAL A 42 -5.63 1.80 -3.61
N THR A 43 -6.64 2.32 -4.30
CA THR A 43 -7.24 1.61 -5.43
C THR A 43 -6.30 1.50 -6.63
N SER A 44 -6.36 0.38 -7.36
CA SER A 44 -5.75 0.23 -8.66
C SER A 44 -6.59 0.85 -9.79
N ASN A 45 -7.84 1.25 -9.52
CA ASN A 45 -8.70 1.85 -10.52
C ASN A 45 -8.29 3.30 -10.80
N SER A 46 -7.73 3.55 -11.99
CA SER A 46 -7.25 4.86 -12.42
C SER A 46 -8.34 5.95 -12.44
N LEU A 47 -9.60 5.58 -12.62
CA LEU A 47 -10.73 6.52 -12.58
C LEU A 47 -10.91 7.16 -11.18
N LEU A 48 -10.39 6.55 -10.14
CA LEU A 48 -10.50 7.01 -8.76
C LEU A 48 -9.23 7.70 -8.23
N TYR A 49 -8.16 7.82 -9.03
CA TYR A 49 -6.90 8.44 -8.58
C TYR A 49 -7.06 9.89 -8.16
N GLY A 50 -7.95 10.65 -8.81
CA GLY A 50 -8.23 12.05 -8.47
C GLY A 50 -9.23 12.25 -7.33
N SER A 51 -9.82 11.19 -6.76
CA SER A 51 -10.76 11.34 -5.65
C SER A 51 -10.05 11.85 -4.39
N ALA A 52 -10.74 12.68 -3.60
CA ALA A 52 -10.19 13.21 -2.35
C ALA A 52 -9.71 12.11 -1.40
N LYS A 53 -10.42 10.98 -1.36
CA LYS A 53 -10.06 9.83 -0.54
C LYS A 53 -8.75 9.18 -1.01
N THR A 54 -8.60 8.98 -2.32
CA THR A 54 -7.37 8.38 -2.89
C THR A 54 -6.18 9.31 -2.74
N LEU A 55 -6.35 10.60 -3.02
CA LEU A 55 -5.30 11.61 -2.84
C LEU A 55 -4.82 11.68 -1.40
N ARG A 56 -5.73 11.63 -0.43
CA ARG A 56 -5.38 11.63 0.99
C ARG A 56 -4.64 10.36 1.39
N ARG A 57 -5.06 9.19 0.92
CA ARG A 57 -4.41 7.91 1.22
C ARG A 57 -3.04 7.77 0.59
N ALA A 58 -2.88 8.28 -0.63
CA ALA A 58 -1.62 8.27 -1.37
C ALA A 58 -0.63 9.37 -0.92
N ASN A 59 -1.08 10.33 -0.11
CA ASN A 59 -0.23 11.42 0.35
C ASN A 59 0.80 10.93 1.37
N HIS A 60 2.09 11.08 1.03
CA HIS A 60 3.22 10.73 1.89
C HIS A 60 4.22 11.90 2.04
N GLU A 61 3.77 13.12 1.79
CA GLU A 61 4.59 14.32 1.96
C GLU A 61 5.17 14.40 3.38
N GLY A 62 6.49 14.60 3.46
CA GLY A 62 7.21 14.69 4.74
C GLY A 62 7.43 13.37 5.46
N GLU A 63 7.08 12.23 4.88
CA GLU A 63 7.38 10.92 5.46
C GLU A 63 8.85 10.57 5.31
N VAL A 64 9.39 9.88 6.33
CA VAL A 64 10.75 9.37 6.32
C VAL A 64 10.85 8.15 5.42
N ALA A 65 11.84 8.16 4.52
CA ALA A 65 12.10 7.01 3.64
C ALA A 65 12.47 5.73 4.42
N PRO A 66 12.22 4.55 3.85
CA PRO A 66 11.53 4.34 2.58
C PRO A 66 10.01 4.54 2.70
N VAL A 67 9.41 5.08 1.65
CA VAL A 67 7.96 5.27 1.55
C VAL A 67 7.33 4.02 0.94
N SER A 68 6.44 3.37 1.67
CA SER A 68 5.73 2.17 1.25
C SER A 68 4.26 2.48 1.02
N VAL A 69 3.79 2.19 -0.19
CA VAL A 69 2.39 2.40 -0.59
C VAL A 69 1.73 1.06 -0.89
N GLN A 70 0.62 0.79 -0.22
CA GLN A 70 -0.16 -0.41 -0.48
C GLN A 70 -1.20 -0.14 -1.56
N ILE A 71 -1.25 -1.02 -2.57
CA ILE A 71 -2.25 -1.01 -3.63
C ILE A 71 -3.16 -2.23 -3.53
N ALA A 72 -4.40 -2.09 -4.01
CA ALA A 72 -5.39 -3.16 -4.02
C ALA A 72 -6.09 -3.24 -5.37
N GLY A 73 -6.27 -4.45 -5.84
CA GLY A 73 -6.94 -4.76 -7.09
C GLY A 73 -6.73 -6.23 -7.45
N ALA A 74 -7.32 -6.65 -8.58
CA ALA A 74 -7.24 -8.03 -9.06
C ALA A 74 -6.79 -8.12 -10.53
N ASP A 75 -6.84 -7.04 -11.28
CA ASP A 75 -6.40 -7.03 -12.66
C ASP A 75 -4.90 -6.73 -12.76
N PRO A 76 -4.08 -7.64 -13.32
CA PRO A 76 -2.63 -7.46 -13.36
C PRO A 76 -2.19 -6.19 -14.09
N LYS A 77 -2.86 -5.83 -15.18
CA LYS A 77 -2.53 -4.62 -15.96
C LYS A 77 -2.81 -3.36 -15.16
N MET A 78 -3.99 -3.27 -14.53
CA MET A 78 -4.36 -2.16 -13.67
C MET A 78 -3.42 -2.07 -12.45
N MET A 79 -3.04 -3.20 -11.88
CA MET A 79 -2.08 -3.23 -10.76
C MET A 79 -0.71 -2.71 -11.17
N ALA A 80 -0.23 -3.09 -12.35
CA ALA A 80 1.05 -2.59 -12.87
C ALA A 80 1.01 -1.07 -13.14
N GLU A 81 -0.10 -0.57 -13.68
CA GLU A 81 -0.32 0.88 -13.88
C GLU A 81 -0.37 1.64 -12.55
N ALA A 82 -1.08 1.08 -11.55
CA ALA A 82 -1.15 1.66 -10.22
C ALA A 82 0.22 1.69 -9.54
N ALA A 83 1.00 0.64 -9.68
CA ALA A 83 2.36 0.59 -9.15
C ALA A 83 3.23 1.71 -9.75
N ARG A 84 3.25 1.83 -11.08
CA ARG A 84 4.00 2.90 -11.76
C ARG A 84 3.55 4.28 -11.30
N HIS A 85 2.24 4.53 -11.27
CA HIS A 85 1.68 5.80 -10.82
C HIS A 85 2.16 6.18 -9.42
N ASN A 86 2.14 5.24 -8.48
CA ASN A 86 2.58 5.51 -7.11
C ASN A 86 4.11 5.68 -7.02
N VAL A 87 4.88 4.95 -7.81
CA VAL A 87 6.35 5.14 -7.90
C VAL A 87 6.69 6.51 -8.46
N ASP A 88 6.00 6.95 -9.51
CA ASP A 88 6.19 8.28 -10.10
C ASP A 88 5.85 9.40 -9.10
N ASN A 89 4.99 9.12 -8.13
CA ASN A 89 4.64 10.02 -7.03
C ASN A 89 5.48 9.82 -5.76
N GLY A 90 6.56 9.05 -5.82
CA GLY A 90 7.56 8.95 -4.76
C GLY A 90 7.53 7.69 -3.91
N ALA A 91 6.67 6.70 -4.18
CA ALA A 91 6.71 5.42 -3.51
C ALA A 91 8.02 4.68 -3.86
N GLN A 92 8.66 4.12 -2.86
CA GLN A 92 9.90 3.36 -3.01
C GLN A 92 9.66 1.85 -2.84
N ILE A 93 8.57 1.51 -2.18
CA ILE A 93 8.10 0.13 -1.99
C ILE A 93 6.62 0.09 -2.39
N ILE A 94 6.26 -0.88 -3.20
CA ILE A 94 4.86 -1.18 -3.51
C ILE A 94 4.48 -2.45 -2.75
N ASP A 95 3.45 -2.35 -1.95
CA ASP A 95 2.87 -3.45 -1.20
C ASP A 95 1.54 -3.86 -1.82
N ILE A 96 1.33 -5.15 -2.07
CA ILE A 96 0.11 -5.66 -2.69
C ILE A 96 -0.80 -6.24 -1.61
N ASN A 97 -2.01 -5.70 -1.50
CA ASN A 97 -2.99 -6.21 -0.54
C ASN A 97 -3.53 -7.57 -0.95
N MET A 98 -3.24 -8.59 -0.17
CA MET A 98 -3.78 -9.95 -0.29
C MET A 98 -4.42 -10.44 1.02
N GLY A 99 -4.75 -9.53 1.94
CA GLY A 99 -5.23 -9.90 3.26
C GLY A 99 -6.61 -9.31 3.64
N CYS A 100 -7.06 -8.24 2.99
CA CYS A 100 -8.31 -7.59 3.36
C CYS A 100 -9.51 -8.53 3.13
N PRO A 101 -10.30 -8.86 4.19
CA PRO A 101 -11.45 -9.76 4.06
C PRO A 101 -12.76 -9.02 3.77
N ALA A 102 -12.74 -7.69 3.63
CA ALA A 102 -13.95 -6.90 3.44
C ALA A 102 -14.70 -7.33 2.17
N LYS A 103 -16.02 -7.54 2.28
CA LYS A 103 -16.87 -7.97 1.15
C LYS A 103 -16.69 -7.10 -0.08
N LYS A 104 -16.64 -5.79 0.11
CA LYS A 104 -16.46 -4.83 -0.99
C LYS A 104 -15.18 -5.08 -1.79
N VAL A 105 -14.11 -5.50 -1.12
CA VAL A 105 -12.81 -5.80 -1.73
C VAL A 105 -12.83 -7.21 -2.35
N CYS A 106 -13.30 -8.20 -1.60
CA CYS A 106 -13.34 -9.59 -2.06
C CYS A 106 -14.33 -9.82 -3.23
N ASN A 107 -15.42 -9.05 -3.32
CA ASN A 107 -16.37 -9.15 -4.42
C ASN A 107 -15.78 -8.81 -5.79
N VAL A 108 -14.67 -8.07 -5.83
CA VAL A 108 -13.90 -7.81 -7.05
C VAL A 108 -12.62 -8.65 -7.14
N MET A 109 -12.57 -9.75 -6.41
CA MET A 109 -11.43 -10.69 -6.35
C MET A 109 -10.12 -10.06 -5.87
N ALA A 110 -10.18 -8.94 -5.16
CA ALA A 110 -9.03 -8.28 -4.54
C ALA A 110 -8.89 -8.67 -3.05
N GLY A 111 -7.85 -8.21 -2.40
CA GLY A 111 -7.60 -8.50 -1.00
C GLY A 111 -7.39 -9.99 -0.75
N SER A 112 -7.99 -10.54 0.30
CA SER A 112 -7.82 -11.97 0.65
C SER A 112 -8.37 -12.93 -0.42
N ALA A 113 -9.30 -12.48 -1.26
CA ALA A 113 -9.81 -13.29 -2.37
C ALA A 113 -8.75 -13.65 -3.41
N LEU A 114 -7.70 -12.83 -3.58
CA LEU A 114 -6.57 -13.15 -4.46
C LEU A 114 -5.88 -14.46 -4.09
N MET A 115 -5.87 -14.83 -2.83
CA MET A 115 -5.23 -16.05 -2.35
C MET A 115 -5.91 -17.34 -2.83
N GLN A 116 -7.10 -17.23 -3.44
CA GLN A 116 -7.81 -18.36 -4.05
C GLN A 116 -7.28 -18.70 -5.45
N ASP A 117 -6.51 -17.80 -6.06
CA ASP A 117 -5.98 -17.95 -7.42
C ASP A 117 -4.49 -17.61 -7.45
N GLU A 118 -3.67 -18.60 -7.18
CA GLU A 118 -2.20 -18.46 -7.14
C GLU A 118 -1.59 -18.06 -8.48
N GLN A 119 -2.23 -18.47 -9.59
CA GLN A 119 -1.77 -18.08 -10.93
C GLN A 119 -2.02 -16.60 -11.20
N LEU A 120 -3.13 -16.06 -10.70
CA LEU A 120 -3.41 -14.63 -10.78
C LEU A 120 -2.42 -13.82 -9.93
N VAL A 121 -2.09 -14.32 -8.74
CA VAL A 121 -1.09 -13.67 -7.86
C VAL A 121 0.29 -13.60 -8.53
N GLY A 122 0.64 -14.60 -9.33
CA GLY A 122 1.93 -14.66 -10.02
C GLY A 122 2.04 -13.78 -11.28
N LYS A 123 0.97 -13.17 -11.73
CA LYS A 123 0.96 -12.28 -12.91
C LYS A 123 1.31 -10.84 -12.55
#